data_1c3b44fa2455693af23e4fce2855ce1f
#
_entry.id   1c3b44fa2455693af23e4fce2855ce1f
#
_cell.length_a   1.000
_cell.length_b   1.000
_cell.length_c   1.000
_cell.angle_alpha   90.00
_cell.angle_beta   90.00
_cell.angle_gamma   90.00
#
_symmetry.space_group_name_H-M   'P 1'
#
loop_
_entity.id
_entity.type
_entity.pdbx_description
1 polymer ?
#
loop_
_entity_poly.entity_id
_entity_poly.type
_entity_poly.pdbx_seq_one_letter_code
_entity_poly.pdbx_strand_id
1 'polypeptide(L)'
;MLSQFKQDGKKAVLGELFDFEKDVYPVGRLDADSEGLLILTNDKSLNDKLLKPSNKHARTYLAQVEGQCSIEAAAQLEKGVTISLDGTLYNTLPAKCEVVFGEPVLPERYPPIRYRKYLPTSWVRLTLIEGKNRQVRKMTAAVGFPTLRLVRESIENLKVYGMKPGDVISISGNELYKKLNIK
;
A
#
# COMPACT_ATOMS: atom_id res chain seq x y z
N MET A 1 10.76 -4.00 -7.19
CA MET A 1 10.84 -5.44 -6.78
C MET A 1 9.47 -6.06 -6.87
N LEU A 2 9.37 -7.34 -7.20
CA LEU A 2 8.11 -8.10 -7.19
C LEU A 2 7.88 -8.76 -5.83
N SER A 3 6.65 -8.70 -5.32
CA SER A 3 6.25 -9.36 -4.05
C SER A 3 6.07 -10.87 -4.25
N GLN A 4 7.10 -11.55 -4.75
CA GLN A 4 7.12 -13.00 -5.01
C GLN A 4 8.55 -13.52 -5.00
N PHE A 5 8.71 -14.84 -4.85
CA PHE A 5 10.01 -15.50 -4.89
C PHE A 5 10.37 -16.00 -6.29
N LYS A 6 9.37 -16.36 -7.09
CA LYS A 6 9.60 -16.85 -8.46
C LYS A 6 9.99 -15.70 -9.37
N GLN A 7 11.10 -15.88 -10.11
CA GLN A 7 11.56 -14.92 -11.11
C GLN A 7 10.49 -14.73 -12.20
N ASP A 8 10.25 -13.48 -12.56
CA ASP A 8 9.36 -13.08 -13.64
C ASP A 8 9.98 -11.91 -14.42
N GLY A 9 10.53 -12.22 -15.56
CA GLY A 9 11.31 -11.27 -16.35
C GLY A 9 12.61 -10.81 -15.67
N LYS A 10 12.96 -9.52 -15.83
CA LYS A 10 14.19 -8.91 -15.32
C LYS A 10 14.01 -8.17 -13.97
N LYS A 11 12.83 -8.24 -13.35
CA LYS A 11 12.57 -7.52 -12.10
C LYS A 11 13.07 -8.34 -10.91
N ALA A 12 13.75 -7.65 -9.98
CA ALA A 12 14.16 -8.24 -8.72
C ALA A 12 12.98 -8.85 -7.94
N VAL A 13 13.22 -9.96 -7.26
CA VAL A 13 12.24 -10.71 -6.46
C VAL A 13 12.67 -10.77 -4.99
N LEU A 14 11.78 -11.21 -4.10
CA LEU A 14 12.03 -11.23 -2.66
C LEU A 14 13.24 -12.07 -2.25
N GLY A 15 13.50 -13.18 -2.95
CA GLY A 15 14.67 -14.02 -2.67
C GLY A 15 16.03 -13.38 -2.95
N GLU A 16 16.08 -12.28 -3.69
CA GLU A 16 17.30 -11.49 -3.89
C GLU A 16 17.57 -10.51 -2.73
N LEU A 17 16.57 -10.28 -1.89
CA LEU A 17 16.64 -9.34 -0.77
C LEU A 17 17.17 -9.99 0.50
N PHE A 18 16.71 -11.21 0.79
CA PHE A 18 16.97 -11.92 2.03
C PHE A 18 16.82 -13.42 1.81
N ASP A 19 17.57 -14.23 2.55
CA ASP A 19 17.46 -15.69 2.53
C ASP A 19 16.31 -16.13 3.47
N PHE A 20 15.11 -16.20 2.90
CA PHE A 20 13.92 -16.62 3.64
C PHE A 20 13.81 -18.13 3.75
N GLU A 21 13.20 -18.62 4.81
CA GLU A 21 12.83 -20.02 4.94
C GLU A 21 11.93 -20.47 3.77
N LYS A 22 12.06 -21.72 3.36
CA LYS A 22 11.44 -22.24 2.12
C LYS A 22 9.91 -22.21 2.09
N ASP A 23 9.28 -22.22 3.25
CA ASP A 23 7.83 -22.24 3.43
C ASP A 23 7.23 -20.85 3.76
N VAL A 24 8.03 -19.79 3.74
CA VAL A 24 7.59 -18.42 3.97
C VAL A 24 7.07 -17.79 2.68
N TYR A 25 5.88 -17.20 2.74
CA TYR A 25 5.21 -16.57 1.60
C TYR A 25 4.69 -15.17 1.96
N PRO A 26 4.60 -14.25 0.97
CA PRO A 26 4.00 -12.95 1.20
C PRO A 26 2.48 -13.04 1.39
N VAL A 27 1.96 -12.31 2.38
CA VAL A 27 0.52 -12.15 2.61
C VAL A 27 0.01 -11.01 1.73
N GLY A 28 -0.63 -11.37 0.65
CA GLY A 28 -0.98 -10.42 -0.41
C GLY A 28 0.24 -9.91 -1.17
N ARG A 29 0.07 -8.80 -1.88
CA ARG A 29 1.12 -8.24 -2.74
C ARG A 29 1.16 -6.71 -2.65
N LEU A 30 2.32 -6.16 -2.97
CA LEU A 30 2.48 -4.77 -3.41
C LEU A 30 2.69 -4.77 -4.93
N ASP A 31 2.20 -3.76 -5.62
CA ASP A 31 2.56 -3.53 -7.00
C ASP A 31 4.07 -3.25 -7.11
N ALA A 32 4.69 -3.57 -8.23
CA ALA A 32 6.12 -3.41 -8.43
C ALA A 32 6.62 -1.95 -8.29
N ASP A 33 5.71 -0.99 -8.44
CA ASP A 33 5.93 0.45 -8.31
C ASP A 33 5.41 1.02 -6.98
N SER A 34 4.99 0.16 -6.03
CA SER A 34 4.58 0.52 -4.68
C SER A 34 5.63 0.13 -3.66
N GLU A 35 5.63 0.83 -2.54
CA GLU A 35 6.59 0.69 -1.45
C GLU A 35 5.87 0.37 -0.13
N GLY A 36 6.65 0.09 0.91
CA GLY A 36 6.16 -0.01 2.29
C GLY A 36 5.99 -1.42 2.81
N LEU A 37 5.13 -1.57 3.79
CA LEU A 37 4.98 -2.78 4.60
C LEU A 37 4.50 -3.98 3.77
N LEU A 38 5.24 -5.07 3.84
CA LEU A 38 4.85 -6.39 3.33
C LEU A 38 5.03 -7.41 4.45
N ILE A 39 4.01 -8.21 4.70
CA ILE A 39 4.06 -9.32 5.66
C ILE A 39 4.44 -10.58 4.91
N LEU A 40 5.39 -11.33 5.47
CA LEU A 40 5.75 -12.67 5.01
C LEU A 40 5.54 -13.63 6.17
N THR A 41 5.02 -14.82 5.88
CA THR A 41 4.74 -15.84 6.91
C THR A 41 4.64 -17.24 6.30
N ASN A 42 4.88 -18.25 7.12
CA ASN A 42 4.56 -19.66 6.83
C ASN A 42 3.19 -20.06 7.42
N ASP A 43 2.52 -19.17 8.15
CA ASP A 43 1.18 -19.41 8.65
C ASP A 43 0.13 -19.21 7.54
N LYS A 44 -0.35 -20.33 6.99
CA LYS A 44 -1.37 -20.32 5.93
C LYS A 44 -2.69 -19.70 6.39
N SER A 45 -3.03 -19.82 7.69
CA SER A 45 -4.29 -19.28 8.22
C SER A 45 -4.31 -17.76 8.24
N LEU A 46 -3.15 -17.12 8.42
CA LEU A 46 -3.02 -15.66 8.41
C LEU A 46 -3.40 -15.07 7.04
N ASN A 47 -3.03 -15.76 5.96
CA ASN A 47 -3.36 -15.29 4.61
C ASN A 47 -4.88 -15.18 4.42
N ASP A 48 -5.63 -16.22 4.80
CA ASP A 48 -7.09 -16.21 4.70
C ASP A 48 -7.73 -15.18 5.63
N LYS A 49 -7.27 -15.12 6.89
CA LYS A 49 -7.77 -14.17 7.87
C LYS A 49 -7.56 -12.73 7.43
N LEU A 50 -6.39 -12.39 6.89
CA LEU A 50 -6.05 -11.01 6.54
C LEU A 50 -6.60 -10.57 5.17
N LEU A 51 -6.68 -11.47 4.18
CA LEU A 51 -7.06 -11.11 2.81
C LEU A 51 -8.55 -11.26 2.53
N LYS A 52 -9.30 -12.03 3.32
CA LYS A 52 -10.74 -12.21 3.11
C LYS A 52 -11.47 -10.88 3.21
N PRO A 53 -12.18 -10.43 2.15
CA PRO A 53 -12.80 -9.10 2.13
C PRO A 53 -13.81 -8.85 3.25
N SER A 54 -14.49 -9.91 3.73
CA SER A 54 -15.45 -9.81 4.84
C SER A 54 -14.81 -9.38 6.17
N ASN A 55 -13.51 -9.56 6.35
CA ASN A 55 -12.81 -9.24 7.59
C ASN A 55 -12.42 -7.75 7.67
N LYS A 56 -12.51 -7.02 6.55
CA LYS A 56 -12.38 -5.56 6.47
C LYS A 56 -11.13 -5.00 7.16
N HIS A 57 -9.99 -5.72 7.09
CA HIS A 57 -8.75 -5.24 7.68
C HIS A 57 -8.27 -3.96 7.03
N ALA A 58 -7.97 -2.98 7.85
CA ALA A 58 -7.56 -1.66 7.42
C ALA A 58 -6.12 -1.67 6.86
N ARG A 59 -5.92 -0.99 5.74
CA ARG A 59 -4.60 -0.75 5.12
C ARG A 59 -4.46 0.73 4.86
N THR A 60 -3.44 1.33 5.45
CA THR A 60 -3.18 2.77 5.31
C THR A 60 -2.02 2.99 4.35
N TYR A 61 -2.23 3.93 3.46
CA TYR A 61 -1.28 4.30 2.42
C TYR A 61 -0.97 5.79 2.49
N LEU A 62 0.31 6.14 2.31
CA LEU A 62 0.74 7.48 1.93
C LEU A 62 0.89 7.53 0.42
N ALA A 63 0.15 8.42 -0.22
CA ALA A 63 0.20 8.63 -1.66
C ALA A 63 0.68 10.05 -1.97
N GLN A 64 1.83 10.18 -2.64
CA GLN A 64 2.21 11.42 -3.29
C GLN A 64 1.45 11.52 -4.60
N VAL A 65 0.70 12.58 -4.76
CA VAL A 65 -0.14 12.81 -5.92
C VAL A 65 0.31 14.03 -6.71
N GLU A 66 -0.01 14.06 -7.97
CA GLU A 66 0.22 15.19 -8.86
C GLU A 66 -0.79 16.29 -8.54
N GLY A 67 -0.32 17.53 -8.41
CA GLY A 67 -1.15 18.67 -8.01
C GLY A 67 -1.28 18.84 -6.49
N GLN A 68 -2.00 19.88 -6.09
CA GLN A 68 -2.37 20.16 -4.69
C GLN A 68 -3.74 19.56 -4.43
N CYS A 69 -3.77 18.38 -3.80
CA CYS A 69 -5.03 17.71 -3.48
C CYS A 69 -5.89 18.59 -2.58
N SER A 70 -7.10 18.87 -3.03
CA SER A 70 -8.01 19.72 -2.29
C SER A 70 -8.76 18.92 -1.21
N ILE A 71 -9.32 19.65 -0.23
CA ILE A 71 -10.16 19.07 0.83
C ILE A 71 -11.40 18.42 0.22
N GLU A 72 -11.96 18.99 -0.84
CA GLU A 72 -13.14 18.48 -1.56
C GLU A 72 -12.81 17.15 -2.25
N ALA A 73 -11.62 17.03 -2.85
CA ALA A 73 -11.16 15.78 -3.45
C ALA A 73 -10.93 14.70 -2.38
N ALA A 74 -10.35 15.05 -1.24
CA ALA A 74 -10.22 14.14 -0.09
C ALA A 74 -11.59 13.67 0.41
N ALA A 75 -12.57 14.58 0.53
CA ALA A 75 -13.94 14.23 0.92
C ALA A 75 -14.66 13.33 -0.11
N GLN A 76 -14.34 13.46 -1.42
CA GLN A 76 -14.84 12.52 -2.42
C GLN A 76 -14.22 11.11 -2.23
N LEU A 77 -12.91 11.03 -1.98
CA LEU A 77 -12.24 9.77 -1.68
C LEU A 77 -12.83 9.09 -0.43
N GLU A 78 -13.21 9.86 0.59
CA GLU A 78 -13.83 9.33 1.80
C GLU A 78 -15.22 8.71 1.54
N LYS A 79 -16.00 9.31 0.68
CA LYS A 79 -17.34 8.79 0.30
C LYS A 79 -17.25 7.54 -0.58
N GLY A 80 -16.09 7.30 -1.18
CA GLY A 80 -15.90 6.31 -2.23
C GLY A 80 -16.12 6.93 -3.61
N VAL A 81 -15.44 6.37 -4.60
CA VAL A 81 -15.45 6.84 -5.99
C VAL A 81 -15.61 5.69 -6.96
N THR A 82 -16.10 5.98 -8.15
CA THR A 82 -16.19 4.97 -9.22
C THR A 82 -14.83 4.83 -9.90
N ILE A 83 -14.33 3.61 -9.97
CA ILE A 83 -13.08 3.26 -10.67
C ILE A 83 -13.33 2.16 -11.70
N SER A 84 -12.43 2.03 -12.68
CA SER A 84 -12.48 0.92 -13.63
C SER A 84 -11.62 -0.25 -13.14
N LEU A 85 -12.20 -1.44 -13.04
CA LEU A 85 -11.52 -2.71 -12.76
C LEU A 85 -11.72 -3.62 -13.96
N ASP A 86 -10.67 -3.84 -14.73
CA ASP A 86 -10.67 -4.71 -15.92
C ASP A 86 -11.84 -4.41 -16.89
N GLY A 87 -12.09 -3.11 -17.11
CA GLY A 87 -13.16 -2.61 -17.98
C GLY A 87 -14.54 -2.50 -17.31
N THR A 88 -14.70 -2.98 -16.08
CA THR A 88 -15.97 -2.90 -15.34
C THR A 88 -15.91 -1.73 -14.34
N LEU A 89 -16.98 -0.96 -14.27
CA LEU A 89 -17.12 0.11 -13.28
C LEU A 89 -17.38 -0.49 -11.89
N TYR A 90 -16.64 -0.01 -10.90
CA TYR A 90 -16.71 -0.43 -9.52
C TYR A 90 -16.79 0.78 -8.60
N ASN A 91 -17.80 0.84 -7.74
CA ASN A 91 -17.91 1.85 -6.71
C ASN A 91 -17.14 1.37 -5.48
N THR A 92 -16.07 2.10 -5.12
CA THR A 92 -15.26 1.75 -3.96
C THR A 92 -16.03 1.95 -2.66
N LEU A 93 -15.68 1.17 -1.65
CA LEU A 93 -16.20 1.38 -0.30
C LEU A 93 -15.71 2.74 0.23
N PRO A 94 -16.45 3.32 1.21
CA PRO A 94 -15.97 4.48 1.95
C PRO A 94 -14.59 4.24 2.56
N ALA A 95 -13.76 5.28 2.58
CA ALA A 95 -12.40 5.26 3.07
C ALA A 95 -12.20 6.34 4.15
N LYS A 96 -11.03 6.33 4.83
CA LYS A 96 -10.57 7.53 5.54
C LYS A 96 -9.53 8.20 4.67
N CYS A 97 -9.63 9.51 4.48
CA CYS A 97 -8.68 10.28 3.68
C CYS A 97 -8.34 11.57 4.40
N GLU A 98 -7.05 11.89 4.47
CA GLU A 98 -6.57 13.19 4.97
C GLU A 98 -5.53 13.76 4.03
N VAL A 99 -5.55 15.06 3.80
CA VAL A 99 -4.45 15.78 3.14
C VAL A 99 -3.33 15.94 4.16
N VAL A 100 -2.13 15.46 3.83
CA VAL A 100 -0.97 15.55 4.70
C VAL A 100 -0.24 16.85 4.41
N PHE A 101 -0.11 17.71 5.42
CA PHE A 101 0.62 18.96 5.31
C PHE A 101 2.13 18.73 5.49
N GLY A 102 2.92 19.31 4.60
CA GLY A 102 4.37 19.13 4.55
C GLY A 102 4.81 17.80 3.92
N GLU A 103 6.12 17.59 3.92
CA GLU A 103 6.72 16.35 3.38
C GLU A 103 6.78 15.28 4.46
N PRO A 104 6.20 14.08 4.24
CA PRO A 104 6.35 12.96 5.16
C PRO A 104 7.83 12.53 5.25
N VAL A 105 8.26 12.14 6.45
CA VAL A 105 9.59 11.56 6.65
C VAL A 105 9.61 10.16 6.08
N LEU A 106 10.10 10.02 4.86
CA LEU A 106 10.21 8.76 4.13
C LEU A 106 11.64 8.59 3.61
N PRO A 107 12.14 7.34 3.53
CA PRO A 107 13.40 7.06 2.82
C PRO A 107 13.37 7.58 1.38
N GLU A 108 14.54 7.91 0.84
CA GLU A 108 14.66 8.25 -0.57
C GLU A 108 14.17 7.09 -1.45
N ARG A 109 13.49 7.45 -2.54
CA ARG A 109 13.02 6.49 -3.52
C ARG A 109 14.02 6.35 -4.66
N TYR A 110 14.28 5.12 -5.06
CA TYR A 110 15.03 4.81 -6.27
C TYR A 110 14.21 3.92 -7.23
N PRO A 111 14.08 4.28 -8.52
CA PRO A 111 14.42 5.58 -9.11
C PRO A 111 13.55 6.71 -8.53
N PRO A 112 14.04 7.96 -8.50
CA PRO A 112 13.28 9.10 -7.99
C PRO A 112 12.04 9.36 -8.84
N ILE A 113 11.05 10.02 -8.25
CA ILE A 113 9.90 10.50 -9.01
C ILE A 113 10.36 11.57 -9.98
N ARG A 114 9.87 11.51 -11.22
CA ARG A 114 10.18 12.49 -12.24
C ARG A 114 9.73 13.87 -11.78
N TYR A 115 10.68 14.77 -11.57
CA TYR A 115 10.40 16.17 -11.25
C TYR A 115 9.78 16.89 -12.45
N ARG A 116 8.69 17.63 -12.21
CA ARG A 116 8.02 18.48 -13.19
C ARG A 116 7.97 19.89 -12.65
N LYS A 117 8.76 20.81 -13.25
CA LYS A 117 9.03 22.17 -12.76
C LYS A 117 7.77 22.99 -12.42
N TYR A 118 6.69 22.79 -13.15
CA TYR A 118 5.46 23.60 -13.02
C TYR A 118 4.28 22.82 -12.44
N LEU A 119 4.49 21.64 -11.95
CA LEU A 119 3.43 20.79 -11.42
C LEU A 119 3.75 20.45 -9.97
N PRO A 120 3.10 21.10 -9.02
CA PRO A 120 3.29 20.80 -7.61
C PRO A 120 2.85 19.37 -7.30
N THR A 121 3.29 18.85 -6.18
CA THR A 121 2.82 17.59 -5.63
C THR A 121 2.32 17.81 -4.22
N SER A 122 1.43 16.94 -3.77
CA SER A 122 0.95 16.91 -2.40
C SER A 122 0.84 15.47 -1.89
N TRP A 123 0.62 15.32 -0.60
CA TRP A 123 0.48 14.00 0.01
C TRP A 123 -0.92 13.81 0.57
N VAL A 124 -1.45 12.62 0.38
CA VAL A 124 -2.69 12.16 1.03
C VAL A 124 -2.45 10.86 1.76
N ARG A 125 -3.05 10.72 2.94
CA ARG A 125 -3.10 9.45 3.67
C ARG A 125 -4.47 8.84 3.48
N LEU A 126 -4.52 7.64 2.92
CA LEU A 126 -5.75 6.94 2.57
C LEU A 126 -5.80 5.59 3.27
N THR A 127 -6.85 5.35 4.07
CA THR A 127 -7.08 4.06 4.74
C THR A 127 -8.26 3.35 4.11
N LEU A 128 -8.03 2.15 3.61
CA LEU A 128 -9.01 1.30 2.94
C LEU A 128 -9.25 0.02 3.74
N ILE A 129 -10.47 -0.50 3.67
CA ILE A 129 -10.88 -1.80 4.26
C ILE A 129 -11.11 -2.86 3.17
N GLU A 130 -10.71 -2.58 1.96
CA GLU A 130 -10.77 -3.46 0.80
C GLU A 130 -9.45 -3.36 0.00
N GLY A 131 -9.23 -4.27 -0.95
CA GLY A 131 -8.00 -4.30 -1.74
C GLY A 131 -8.25 -4.75 -3.17
N LYS A 132 -8.62 -3.82 -4.06
CA LYS A 132 -8.74 -4.07 -5.49
C LYS A 132 -7.41 -3.77 -6.21
N ASN A 133 -7.27 -4.32 -7.41
CA ASN A 133 -6.09 -4.09 -8.23
C ASN A 133 -5.84 -2.59 -8.43
N ARG A 134 -4.66 -2.12 -7.95
CA ARG A 134 -4.20 -0.72 -8.03
C ARG A 134 -5.23 0.31 -7.52
N GLN A 135 -6.00 -0.07 -6.49
CA GLN A 135 -7.16 0.69 -6.05
C GLN A 135 -6.83 2.14 -5.68
N VAL A 136 -5.85 2.39 -4.80
CA VAL A 136 -5.47 3.74 -4.39
C VAL A 136 -5.14 4.61 -5.60
N ARG A 137 -4.34 4.10 -6.54
CA ARG A 137 -3.95 4.84 -7.75
C ARG A 137 -5.13 5.18 -8.65
N LYS A 138 -6.10 4.26 -8.76
CA LYS A 138 -7.33 4.49 -9.53
C LYS A 138 -8.24 5.49 -8.84
N MET A 139 -8.37 5.42 -7.51
CA MET A 139 -9.19 6.34 -6.72
C MET A 139 -8.65 7.78 -6.81
N THR A 140 -7.35 7.99 -6.58
CA THR A 140 -6.74 9.32 -6.65
C THR A 140 -6.81 9.91 -8.07
N ALA A 141 -6.61 9.08 -9.10
CA ALA A 141 -6.78 9.51 -10.49
C ALA A 141 -8.23 9.88 -10.82
N ALA A 142 -9.22 9.17 -10.27
CA ALA A 142 -10.64 9.46 -10.50
C ALA A 142 -11.07 10.83 -9.95
N VAL A 143 -10.38 11.35 -8.93
CA VAL A 143 -10.62 12.70 -8.39
C VAL A 143 -9.65 13.75 -8.96
N GLY A 144 -8.88 13.41 -10.01
CA GLY A 144 -8.01 14.34 -10.72
C GLY A 144 -6.57 14.48 -10.18
N PHE A 145 -6.18 13.66 -9.19
CA PHE A 145 -4.86 13.70 -8.55
C PHE A 145 -4.10 12.37 -8.70
N PRO A 146 -3.52 12.04 -9.86
CA PRO A 146 -2.85 10.76 -10.10
C PRO A 146 -1.70 10.52 -9.13
N THR A 147 -1.61 9.29 -8.59
CA THR A 147 -0.54 8.91 -7.68
C THR A 147 0.80 8.76 -8.40
N LEU A 148 1.83 9.45 -7.90
CA LEU A 148 3.23 9.38 -8.33
C LEU A 148 4.01 8.36 -7.50
N ARG A 149 3.89 8.43 -6.17
CA ARG A 149 4.52 7.52 -5.20
C ARG A 149 3.46 6.94 -4.28
N LEU A 150 3.58 5.65 -3.95
CA LEU A 150 2.63 4.97 -3.07
C LEU A 150 3.39 4.12 -2.06
N VAL A 151 3.17 4.40 -0.78
CA VAL A 151 3.79 3.67 0.33
C VAL A 151 2.69 3.09 1.22
N ARG A 152 2.66 1.77 1.40
CA ARG A 152 1.78 1.16 2.40
C ARG A 152 2.38 1.38 3.78
N GLU A 153 1.83 2.33 4.52
CA GLU A 153 2.29 2.77 5.84
C GLU A 153 1.98 1.75 6.93
N SER A 154 0.78 1.14 6.86
CA SER A 154 0.37 0.16 7.85
C SER A 154 -0.66 -0.86 7.33
N ILE A 155 -0.76 -1.96 8.04
CA ILE A 155 -1.87 -2.92 8.02
C ILE A 155 -2.33 -3.03 9.47
N GLU A 156 -3.56 -2.61 9.75
CA GLU A 156 -4.08 -2.45 11.11
C GLU A 156 -3.09 -1.62 11.98
N ASN A 157 -2.67 -2.16 13.13
CA ASN A 157 -1.69 -1.52 14.02
C ASN A 157 -0.23 -1.86 13.68
N LEU A 158 0.03 -2.72 12.69
CA LEU A 158 1.38 -3.02 12.22
C LEU A 158 1.83 -1.93 11.26
N LYS A 159 2.90 -1.20 11.63
CA LYS A 159 3.40 -0.03 10.89
C LYS A 159 4.81 -0.27 10.36
N VAL A 160 5.14 0.38 9.24
CA VAL A 160 6.48 0.39 8.62
C VAL A 160 7.43 1.40 9.30
N TYR A 161 6.96 2.08 10.33
CA TYR A 161 7.73 3.17 10.96
C TYR A 161 9.11 2.71 11.45
N GLY A 162 10.14 3.49 11.12
CA GLY A 162 11.53 3.22 11.47
C GLY A 162 12.25 2.23 10.55
N MET A 163 11.56 1.59 9.61
CA MET A 163 12.15 0.67 8.63
C MET A 163 12.68 1.42 7.40
N LYS A 164 13.78 0.93 6.86
CA LYS A 164 14.34 1.35 5.56
C LYS A 164 13.91 0.36 4.47
N PRO A 165 13.93 0.77 3.19
CA PRO A 165 13.75 -0.18 2.09
C PRO A 165 14.75 -1.33 2.18
N GLY A 166 14.25 -2.55 2.16
CA GLY A 166 15.06 -3.75 2.29
C GLY A 166 15.16 -4.32 3.69
N ASP A 167 14.77 -3.59 4.72
CA ASP A 167 14.76 -4.13 6.08
C ASP A 167 13.79 -5.31 6.21
N VAL A 168 14.27 -6.35 6.88
CA VAL A 168 13.49 -7.54 7.26
C VAL A 168 13.51 -7.66 8.78
N ILE A 169 12.34 -7.63 9.41
CA ILE A 169 12.19 -7.72 10.87
C ILE A 169 11.37 -8.96 11.20
N SER A 170 11.92 -9.82 12.02
CA SER A 170 11.20 -10.97 12.56
C SER A 170 10.26 -10.54 13.69
N ILE A 171 9.03 -11.04 13.66
CA ILE A 171 8.02 -10.78 14.68
C ILE A 171 7.37 -12.10 15.09
N SER A 172 7.10 -12.29 16.38
CA SER A 172 6.41 -13.51 16.85
C SER A 172 4.97 -13.56 16.33
N GLY A 173 4.45 -14.76 16.08
CA GLY A 173 3.06 -14.95 15.63
C GLY A 173 2.05 -14.29 16.57
N ASN A 174 2.20 -14.45 17.89
CA ASN A 174 1.31 -13.83 18.88
C ASN A 174 1.30 -12.31 18.81
N GLU A 175 2.47 -11.68 18.66
CA GLU A 175 2.56 -10.23 18.52
C GLU A 175 1.98 -9.76 17.17
N LEU A 176 2.26 -10.50 16.09
CA LEU A 176 1.73 -10.21 14.77
C LEU A 176 0.20 -10.24 14.77
N TYR A 177 -0.42 -11.30 15.31
CA TYR A 177 -1.87 -11.42 15.42
C TYR A 177 -2.49 -10.28 16.24
N LYS A 178 -1.87 -9.93 17.36
CA LYS A 178 -2.30 -8.80 18.20
C LYS A 178 -2.25 -7.48 17.42
N LYS A 179 -1.16 -7.20 16.70
CA LYS A 179 -1.02 -5.97 15.90
C LYS A 179 -1.99 -5.93 14.72
N LEU A 180 -2.36 -7.09 14.16
CA LEU A 180 -3.32 -7.20 13.06
C LEU A 180 -4.78 -7.28 13.51
N ASN A 181 -5.07 -7.18 14.81
CA ASN A 181 -6.43 -7.32 15.38
C ASN A 181 -7.09 -8.65 14.98
N ILE A 182 -6.32 -9.73 14.82
CA ILE A 182 -6.80 -11.06 14.45
C ILE A 182 -6.94 -11.91 15.71
N LYS A 183 -8.07 -12.57 15.85
CA LYS A 183 -8.36 -13.55 16.90
C LYS A 183 -8.05 -14.97 16.44
#